data_f0e09bb40189d568011b0183efc11629
#
_entry.id   f0e09bb40189d568011b0183efc11629
#
_cell.length_a   1.000
_cell.length_b   1.000
_cell.length_c   1.000
_cell.angle_alpha   90.00
_cell.angle_beta   90.00
_cell.angle_gamma   90.00
#
_symmetry.space_group_name_H-M   'P 1'
#
loop_
_entity.id
_entity.type
_entity.pdbx_description
1 polymer ?
#
loop_
_entity_poly.entity_id
_entity_poly.type
_entity_poly.pdbx_seq_one_letter_code
_entity_poly.pdbx_strand_id
1 'polypeptide(L)'
;NDRTIQGELERVIGMLVESDIAVVGSGRTDAGVHAEGQVANVRLPDNKFTPERLRSAINGNLWRDIRIMKCEQVDDDFHARFSAKGKTYIYRVVNSPVMSPFWRRFALHEHRPLDISKMNDAARLFLGEHDWTAFSSANSDSVDRVRNITEFSISGAWNEPAMGSMIEFRISGSGFLRYMVRSIVGTLLEVGRGEKDSDTIQTAIISGDRSLAGKTAPAQGLTLYRVEY
;
A
#
# COMPACT_ATOMS: atom_id res chain seq x y z
N ASN A 1 18.82 -1.66 -15.41
CA ASN A 1 18.24 -2.02 -14.09
C ASN A 1 17.41 -0.86 -13.60
N ASP A 2 16.13 -1.10 -13.38
CA ASP A 2 15.24 -0.07 -12.84
C ASP A 2 15.67 0.27 -11.41
N ARG A 3 15.64 1.55 -11.08
CA ARG A 3 15.94 2.08 -9.75
C ARG A 3 14.90 1.57 -8.76
N THR A 4 15.32 0.81 -7.72
CA THR A 4 14.44 0.31 -6.66
C THR A 4 14.89 0.80 -5.28
N ILE A 5 13.94 0.93 -4.35
CA ILE A 5 14.24 1.29 -2.95
C ILE A 5 15.13 0.22 -2.30
N GLN A 6 14.84 -1.06 -2.56
CA GLN A 6 15.66 -2.18 -2.06
C GLN A 6 17.10 -2.08 -2.56
N GLY A 7 17.31 -1.93 -3.86
CA GLY A 7 18.66 -1.83 -4.42
C GLY A 7 19.43 -0.60 -3.93
N GLU A 8 18.74 0.52 -3.67
CA GLU A 8 19.39 1.70 -3.09
C GLU A 8 19.78 1.47 -1.63
N LEU A 9 18.95 0.79 -0.84
CA LEU A 9 19.31 0.40 0.54
C LEU A 9 20.48 -0.57 0.55
N GLU A 10 20.48 -1.60 -0.30
CA GLU A 10 21.57 -2.56 -0.44
C GLU A 10 22.88 -1.85 -0.83
N ARG A 11 22.83 -0.94 -1.79
CA ARG A 11 23.99 -0.14 -2.19
C ARG A 11 24.55 0.72 -1.04
N VAL A 12 23.68 1.45 -0.34
CA VAL A 12 24.12 2.36 0.74
C VAL A 12 24.63 1.59 1.95
N ILE A 13 23.90 0.56 2.38
CA ILE A 13 24.33 -0.25 3.54
C ILE A 13 25.61 -1.00 3.19
N GLY A 14 25.68 -1.63 2.01
CA GLY A 14 26.87 -2.34 1.55
C GLY A 14 28.11 -1.45 1.52
N MET A 15 27.99 -0.22 1.05
CA MET A 15 29.06 0.78 1.09
C MET A 15 29.52 1.10 2.51
N LEU A 16 28.59 1.22 3.48
CA LEU A 16 28.92 1.55 4.88
C LEU A 16 29.59 0.40 5.64
N VAL A 17 29.26 -0.85 5.30
CA VAL A 17 29.82 -2.03 5.98
C VAL A 17 30.89 -2.78 5.15
N GLU A 18 31.19 -2.26 3.95
CA GLU A 18 32.18 -2.82 3.03
C GLU A 18 31.91 -4.29 2.66
N SER A 19 30.64 -4.65 2.48
CA SER A 19 30.21 -6.02 2.20
C SER A 19 28.93 -6.04 1.37
N ASP A 20 28.72 -7.11 0.61
CA ASP A 20 27.47 -7.35 -0.09
C ASP A 20 26.34 -7.62 0.92
N ILE A 21 25.25 -6.87 0.79
CA ILE A 21 24.12 -6.90 1.71
C ILE A 21 22.83 -7.23 0.94
N ALA A 22 22.04 -8.14 1.51
CA ALA A 22 20.68 -8.40 1.07
C ALA A 22 19.68 -7.77 2.03
N VAL A 23 18.77 -6.95 1.50
CA VAL A 23 17.69 -6.31 2.26
C VAL A 23 16.39 -7.06 2.01
N VAL A 24 15.70 -7.45 3.08
CA VAL A 24 14.41 -8.15 3.01
C VAL A 24 13.29 -7.21 3.46
N GLY A 25 12.45 -6.78 2.54
CA GLY A 25 11.28 -5.95 2.84
C GLY A 25 10.06 -6.77 3.30
N SER A 26 9.15 -6.15 4.06
CA SER A 26 7.90 -6.79 4.50
C SER A 26 6.98 -7.16 3.33
N GLY A 27 7.14 -6.52 2.19
CA GLY A 27 6.44 -6.80 0.94
C GLY A 27 6.86 -5.83 -0.16
N ARG A 28 6.65 -6.24 -1.40
CA ARG A 28 6.87 -5.36 -2.56
C ARG A 28 5.74 -4.34 -2.66
N THR A 29 6.08 -3.13 -3.06
CA THR A 29 5.11 -2.12 -3.51
C THR A 29 5.31 -1.89 -5.00
N ASP A 30 4.23 -1.64 -5.73
CA ASP A 30 4.30 -1.32 -7.17
C ASP A 30 5.00 0.02 -7.38
N ALA A 31 5.56 0.23 -8.56
CA ALA A 31 6.12 1.54 -8.94
C ALA A 31 5.07 2.65 -8.78
N GLY A 32 5.44 3.73 -8.10
CA GLY A 32 4.57 4.86 -7.79
C GLY A 32 3.68 4.70 -6.55
N VAL A 33 3.72 3.55 -5.86
CA VAL A 33 3.11 3.36 -4.54
C VAL A 33 4.04 3.92 -3.47
N HIS A 34 3.47 4.62 -2.49
CA HIS A 34 4.19 5.21 -1.37
C HIS A 34 4.22 4.28 -0.15
N ALA A 35 5.11 4.58 0.79
CA ALA A 35 5.13 3.91 2.10
C ALA A 35 5.53 4.90 3.19
N GLU A 36 4.73 4.97 4.24
CA GLU A 36 5.04 5.64 5.50
C GLU A 36 5.58 4.64 6.53
N GLY A 37 5.14 3.38 6.44
CA GLY A 37 5.43 2.32 7.40
C GLY A 37 6.03 1.05 6.79
N GLN A 38 6.81 1.13 5.70
CA GLN A 38 7.53 -0.03 5.18
C GLN A 38 8.59 -0.48 6.20
N VAL A 39 8.72 -1.80 6.38
CA VAL A 39 9.72 -2.40 7.25
C VAL A 39 10.62 -3.31 6.44
N ALA A 40 11.90 -3.26 6.75
CA ALA A 40 12.90 -4.17 6.17
C ALA A 40 13.87 -4.64 7.24
N ASN A 41 14.39 -5.84 7.09
CA ASN A 41 15.51 -6.33 7.89
C ASN A 41 16.72 -6.59 7.02
N VAL A 42 17.89 -6.49 7.65
CA VAL A 42 19.20 -6.76 7.06
C VAL A 42 20.08 -7.46 8.08
N ARG A 43 20.91 -8.42 7.66
CA ARG A 43 21.97 -8.99 8.48
C ARG A 43 23.27 -8.28 8.19
N LEU A 44 23.93 -7.78 9.23
CA LEU A 44 25.23 -7.11 9.11
C LEU A 44 26.34 -8.09 9.52
N PRO A 45 27.48 -8.10 8.79
CA PRO A 45 28.58 -9.02 9.09
C PRO A 45 29.24 -8.73 10.43
N ASP A 46 29.34 -7.46 10.81
CA ASP A 46 29.90 -6.98 12.07
C ASP A 46 29.05 -5.86 12.67
N ASN A 47 28.93 -5.84 14.00
CA ASN A 47 28.16 -4.81 14.71
C ASN A 47 29.02 -3.56 15.01
N LYS A 48 29.51 -2.86 13.96
CA LYS A 48 30.30 -1.64 14.08
C LYS A 48 29.47 -0.39 14.39
N PHE A 49 28.14 -0.49 14.22
CA PHE A 49 27.22 0.64 14.36
C PHE A 49 26.19 0.38 15.46
N THR A 50 25.92 1.37 16.30
CA THR A 50 24.65 1.37 17.03
C THR A 50 23.50 1.66 16.06
N PRO A 51 22.24 1.23 16.38
CA PRO A 51 21.09 1.48 15.51
C PRO A 51 20.94 2.95 15.11
N GLU A 52 21.17 3.90 16.02
CA GLU A 52 21.06 5.33 15.78
C GLU A 52 22.15 5.83 14.81
N ARG A 53 23.38 5.37 14.98
CA ARG A 53 24.50 5.73 14.09
C ARG A 53 24.28 5.14 12.70
N LEU A 54 23.83 3.91 12.62
CA LEU A 54 23.49 3.25 11.35
C LEU A 54 22.39 4.01 10.62
N ARG A 55 21.28 4.35 11.31
CA ARG A 55 20.20 5.16 10.73
C ARG A 55 20.71 6.50 10.18
N SER A 56 21.53 7.19 10.95
CA SER A 56 22.06 8.50 10.54
C SER A 56 22.98 8.37 9.33
N ALA A 57 23.87 7.36 9.31
CA ALA A 57 24.78 7.09 8.20
C ALA A 57 24.02 6.71 6.92
N ILE A 58 23.02 5.84 7.03
CA ILE A 58 22.17 5.47 5.89
C ILE A 58 21.46 6.71 5.35
N ASN A 59 20.77 7.48 6.20
CA ASN A 59 20.02 8.68 5.79
C ASN A 59 20.90 9.78 5.17
N GLY A 60 22.18 9.85 5.55
CA GLY A 60 23.14 10.77 4.98
C GLY A 60 23.52 10.44 3.53
N ASN A 61 23.35 9.17 3.12
CA ASN A 61 23.76 8.67 1.81
C ASN A 61 22.58 8.26 0.90
N LEU A 62 21.35 8.19 1.44
CA LEU A 62 20.14 7.87 0.67
C LEU A 62 19.68 9.02 -0.21
N TRP A 63 19.03 8.69 -1.30
CA TRP A 63 18.27 9.63 -2.10
C TRP A 63 17.21 10.38 -1.27
N ARG A 64 16.84 11.58 -1.71
CA ARG A 64 15.92 12.45 -0.94
C ARG A 64 14.51 11.90 -0.73
N ASP A 65 14.10 10.96 -1.57
CA ASP A 65 12.78 10.32 -1.56
C ASP A 65 12.71 9.06 -0.68
N ILE A 66 13.82 8.68 -0.03
CA ILE A 66 13.89 7.55 0.90
C ILE A 66 14.43 8.02 2.24
N ARG A 67 13.78 7.67 3.34
CA ARG A 67 14.25 7.97 4.71
C ARG A 67 13.98 6.79 5.65
N ILE A 68 14.98 6.47 6.47
CA ILE A 68 14.86 5.53 7.57
C ILE A 68 14.41 6.30 8.80
N MET A 69 13.18 6.05 9.23
CA MET A 69 12.59 6.72 10.39
C MET A 69 13.02 6.07 11.70
N LYS A 70 13.14 4.74 11.71
CA LYS A 70 13.55 3.94 12.88
C LYS A 70 14.55 2.87 12.45
N CYS A 71 15.52 2.58 13.29
CA CYS A 71 16.42 1.45 13.18
C CYS A 71 16.56 0.84 14.56
N GLU A 72 16.45 -0.47 14.68
CA GLU A 72 16.56 -1.21 15.92
C GLU A 72 17.17 -2.59 15.68
N GLN A 73 17.78 -3.14 16.71
CA GLN A 73 18.22 -4.52 16.71
C GLN A 73 17.03 -5.42 17.04
N VAL A 74 16.92 -6.53 16.36
CA VAL A 74 15.88 -7.54 16.53
C VAL A 74 16.51 -8.91 16.67
N ASP A 75 15.73 -9.89 17.06
CA ASP A 75 16.17 -11.29 17.19
C ASP A 75 16.56 -11.86 15.82
N ASP A 76 17.47 -12.85 15.83
CA ASP A 76 18.04 -13.44 14.61
C ASP A 76 17.02 -14.17 13.74
N ASP A 77 15.89 -14.60 14.29
CA ASP A 77 14.79 -15.25 13.60
C ASP A 77 13.77 -14.27 13.01
N PHE A 78 13.89 -12.97 13.33
CA PHE A 78 13.00 -11.96 12.76
C PHE A 78 13.12 -11.89 11.24
N HIS A 79 11.97 -11.95 10.58
CA HIS A 79 11.88 -11.84 9.13
C HIS A 79 10.78 -10.83 8.74
N ALA A 80 11.17 -9.69 8.17
CA ALA A 80 10.24 -8.58 7.88
C ALA A 80 8.97 -8.99 7.12
N ARG A 81 9.05 -10.01 6.27
CA ARG A 81 7.89 -10.51 5.52
C ARG A 81 7.07 -11.55 6.28
N PHE A 82 7.73 -12.54 6.88
CA PHE A 82 7.04 -13.71 7.44
C PHE A 82 6.63 -13.53 8.90
N SER A 83 7.30 -12.63 9.64
CA SER A 83 6.88 -12.27 11.00
C SER A 83 5.75 -11.24 11.02
N ALA A 84 5.38 -10.66 9.88
CA ALA A 84 4.31 -9.69 9.80
C ALA A 84 2.94 -10.35 10.03
N LYS A 85 2.16 -9.81 10.98
CA LYS A 85 0.80 -10.25 11.34
C LYS A 85 -0.28 -9.52 10.57
N GLY A 86 0.00 -8.28 10.16
CA GLY A 86 -0.97 -7.47 9.42
C GLY A 86 -0.33 -6.29 8.71
N LYS A 87 -1.10 -5.71 7.79
CA LYS A 87 -0.74 -4.48 7.07
C LYS A 87 -1.93 -3.58 6.93
N THR A 88 -1.68 -2.29 7.04
CA THR A 88 -2.67 -1.25 6.76
C THR A 88 -2.22 -0.42 5.57
N TYR A 89 -3.11 -0.24 4.62
CA TYR A 89 -2.96 0.66 3.49
C TYR A 89 -3.94 1.82 3.59
N ILE A 90 -3.52 2.97 3.10
CA ILE A 90 -4.39 4.13 2.88
C ILE A 90 -4.34 4.47 1.39
N TYR A 91 -5.52 4.64 0.79
CA TYR A 91 -5.64 5.18 -0.55
C TYR A 91 -6.34 6.54 -0.49
N ARG A 92 -5.73 7.57 -1.08
CA ARG A 92 -6.22 8.95 -1.04
C ARG A 92 -6.79 9.37 -2.38
N VAL A 93 -7.96 10.02 -2.32
CA VAL A 93 -8.65 10.59 -3.48
C VAL A 93 -8.99 12.05 -3.19
N VAL A 94 -8.57 12.95 -4.04
CA VAL A 94 -9.04 14.35 -4.03
C VAL A 94 -10.28 14.42 -4.91
N ASN A 95 -11.43 14.58 -4.29
CA ASN A 95 -12.71 14.72 -4.97
C ASN A 95 -13.04 16.21 -5.13
N SER A 96 -12.70 16.78 -6.27
CA SER A 96 -12.84 18.21 -6.57
C SER A 96 -12.85 18.46 -8.06
N PRO A 97 -13.41 19.61 -8.52
CA PRO A 97 -13.35 19.99 -9.93
C PRO A 97 -11.90 20.18 -10.45
N VAL A 98 -10.97 20.61 -9.58
CA VAL A 98 -9.59 20.92 -9.94
C VAL A 98 -8.63 20.25 -8.97
N MET A 99 -7.58 19.60 -9.49
CA MET A 99 -6.54 18.95 -8.70
C MET A 99 -5.56 19.95 -8.11
N SER A 100 -5.40 19.94 -6.79
CA SER A 100 -4.33 20.69 -6.12
C SER A 100 -2.96 20.14 -6.52
N PRO A 101 -2.00 21.02 -6.93
CA PRO A 101 -0.63 20.58 -7.29
C PRO A 101 0.11 19.87 -6.14
N PHE A 102 -0.23 20.17 -4.88
CA PHE A 102 0.39 19.54 -3.70
C PHE A 102 0.04 18.05 -3.59
N TRP A 103 -1.18 17.66 -3.99
CA TRP A 103 -1.67 16.28 -3.87
C TRP A 103 -1.46 15.42 -5.10
N ARG A 104 -1.07 16.01 -6.24
CA ARG A 104 -1.00 15.29 -7.53
C ARG A 104 -0.12 14.02 -7.49
N ARG A 105 0.85 13.95 -6.58
CA ARG A 105 1.75 12.79 -6.41
C ARG A 105 1.29 11.81 -5.34
N PHE A 106 0.33 12.20 -4.49
CA PHE A 106 -0.04 11.46 -3.28
C PHE A 106 -1.52 11.10 -3.22
N ALA A 107 -2.31 11.48 -4.23
CA ALA A 107 -3.72 11.19 -4.32
C ALA A 107 -4.17 11.00 -5.77
N LEU A 108 -5.26 10.25 -5.95
CA LEU A 108 -6.00 10.23 -7.20
C LEU A 108 -6.88 11.49 -7.28
N HIS A 109 -6.99 12.07 -8.46
CA HIS A 109 -7.98 13.11 -8.74
C HIS A 109 -9.26 12.47 -9.32
N GLU A 110 -10.39 12.71 -8.65
CA GLU A 110 -11.72 12.39 -9.17
C GLU A 110 -12.56 13.67 -9.19
N HIS A 111 -12.91 14.12 -10.40
CA HIS A 111 -13.65 15.36 -10.60
C HIS A 111 -15.16 15.18 -10.50
N ARG A 112 -15.66 13.96 -10.63
CA ARG A 112 -17.07 13.62 -10.52
C ARG A 112 -17.48 13.44 -9.07
N PRO A 113 -18.70 13.83 -8.68
CA PRO A 113 -19.21 13.56 -7.34
C PRO A 113 -19.15 12.08 -7.00
N LEU A 114 -18.80 11.77 -5.75
CA LEU A 114 -18.77 10.41 -5.21
C LEU A 114 -19.78 10.28 -4.08
N ASP A 115 -20.58 9.21 -4.12
CA ASP A 115 -21.49 8.82 -3.03
C ASP A 115 -20.72 7.99 -2.00
N ILE A 116 -20.22 8.67 -0.95
CA ILE A 116 -19.41 8.03 0.12
C ILE A 116 -20.27 7.00 0.89
N SER A 117 -21.58 7.23 1.05
CA SER A 117 -22.45 6.29 1.75
C SER A 117 -22.54 4.96 1.01
N LYS A 118 -22.82 5.01 -0.29
CA LYS A 118 -22.85 3.80 -1.13
C LYS A 118 -21.50 3.07 -1.16
N MET A 119 -20.39 3.83 -1.23
CA MET A 119 -19.07 3.22 -1.16
C MET A 119 -18.81 2.51 0.17
N ASN A 120 -19.21 3.10 1.31
CA ASN A 120 -19.06 2.47 2.62
C ASN A 120 -19.94 1.21 2.75
N ASP A 121 -21.17 1.23 2.26
CA ASP A 121 -22.04 0.05 2.28
C ASP A 121 -21.45 -1.09 1.43
N ALA A 122 -20.96 -0.77 0.25
CA ALA A 122 -20.28 -1.73 -0.63
C ALA A 122 -18.93 -2.23 -0.05
N ALA A 123 -18.21 -1.39 0.69
CA ALA A 123 -16.94 -1.75 1.31
C ALA A 123 -17.07 -2.89 2.33
N ARG A 124 -18.24 -3.04 2.96
CA ARG A 124 -18.53 -4.14 3.90
C ARG A 124 -18.45 -5.52 3.25
N LEU A 125 -18.71 -5.62 1.96
CA LEU A 125 -18.63 -6.88 1.22
C LEU A 125 -17.20 -7.42 1.10
N PHE A 126 -16.21 -6.57 1.28
CA PHE A 126 -14.81 -6.93 1.24
C PHE A 126 -14.24 -7.38 2.59
N LEU A 127 -15.01 -7.25 3.69
CA LEU A 127 -14.58 -7.71 5.01
C LEU A 127 -14.59 -9.22 5.11
N GLY A 128 -13.64 -9.77 5.87
CA GLY A 128 -13.52 -11.20 6.08
C GLY A 128 -12.52 -11.86 5.13
N GLU A 129 -12.58 -13.20 5.11
CA GLU A 129 -11.70 -14.03 4.32
C GLU A 129 -12.36 -14.37 2.97
N HIS A 130 -11.65 -14.04 1.89
CA HIS A 130 -12.13 -14.29 0.52
C HIS A 130 -10.97 -14.72 -0.39
N ASP A 131 -11.32 -15.43 -1.46
CA ASP A 131 -10.45 -15.59 -2.63
C ASP A 131 -10.44 -14.27 -3.44
N TRP A 132 -9.29 -13.65 -3.57
CA TRP A 132 -9.12 -12.35 -4.22
C TRP A 132 -8.71 -12.43 -5.69
N THR A 133 -9.03 -13.55 -6.36
CA THR A 133 -8.68 -13.75 -7.77
C THR A 133 -9.22 -12.63 -8.65
N ALA A 134 -10.48 -12.21 -8.47
CA ALA A 134 -11.09 -11.11 -9.22
C ALA A 134 -10.43 -9.75 -9.00
N PHE A 135 -9.80 -9.54 -7.84
CA PHE A 135 -9.23 -8.25 -7.45
C PHE A 135 -7.70 -8.22 -7.45
N SER A 136 -7.04 -9.28 -7.87
CA SER A 136 -5.57 -9.36 -7.90
C SER A 136 -5.02 -9.46 -9.32
N SER A 137 -3.70 -9.26 -9.45
CA SER A 137 -3.01 -9.46 -10.72
C SER A 137 -3.03 -10.93 -11.13
N ALA A 138 -3.33 -11.22 -12.39
CA ALA A 138 -3.21 -12.57 -12.95
C ALA A 138 -1.76 -13.11 -12.83
N ASN A 139 -0.76 -12.22 -12.94
CA ASN A 139 0.67 -12.52 -12.80
C ASN A 139 1.14 -12.37 -11.34
N SER A 140 0.33 -12.77 -10.36
CA SER A 140 0.74 -12.81 -8.96
C SER A 140 1.63 -14.02 -8.72
N ASP A 141 2.77 -13.81 -8.03
CA ASP A 141 3.67 -14.91 -7.60
C ASP A 141 3.02 -15.82 -6.52
N SER A 142 1.88 -15.43 -5.98
CA SER A 142 1.18 -16.17 -4.93
C SER A 142 0.19 -17.17 -5.53
N VAL A 143 0.41 -18.45 -5.25
CA VAL A 143 -0.53 -19.53 -5.63
C VAL A 143 -1.81 -19.44 -4.79
N ASP A 144 -1.65 -19.24 -3.48
CA ASP A 144 -2.76 -18.99 -2.57
C ASP A 144 -3.22 -17.53 -2.69
N ARG A 145 -4.48 -17.32 -3.04
CA ARG A 145 -5.11 -16.00 -3.21
C ARG A 145 -6.10 -15.64 -2.10
N VAL A 146 -6.23 -16.47 -1.09
CA VAL A 146 -7.09 -16.21 0.07
C VAL A 146 -6.39 -15.23 1.02
N ARG A 147 -7.07 -14.14 1.37
CA ARG A 147 -6.61 -13.15 2.36
C ARG A 147 -7.79 -12.68 3.18
N ASN A 148 -7.50 -12.25 4.41
CA ASN A 148 -8.51 -11.71 5.32
C ASN A 148 -8.35 -10.18 5.42
N ILE A 149 -9.39 -9.42 5.08
CA ILE A 149 -9.52 -7.99 5.37
C ILE A 149 -10.24 -7.85 6.70
N THR A 150 -9.54 -7.31 7.70
CA THR A 150 -10.04 -7.17 9.08
C THR A 150 -10.75 -5.85 9.32
N GLU A 151 -10.35 -4.79 8.61
CA GLU A 151 -10.94 -3.47 8.72
C GLU A 151 -10.99 -2.78 7.36
N PHE A 152 -12.10 -2.08 7.10
CA PHE A 152 -12.24 -1.24 5.94
C PHE A 152 -13.11 -0.03 6.29
N SER A 153 -12.60 1.17 6.07
CA SER A 153 -13.34 2.41 6.26
C SER A 153 -13.05 3.41 5.15
N ILE A 154 -14.08 4.19 4.81
CA ILE A 154 -13.98 5.29 3.85
C ILE A 154 -14.47 6.54 4.56
N SER A 155 -13.62 7.54 4.69
CA SER A 155 -13.91 8.77 5.43
C SER A 155 -13.40 10.01 4.70
N GLY A 156 -14.01 11.15 4.95
CA GLY A 156 -13.47 12.45 4.56
C GLY A 156 -12.33 12.84 5.52
N ALA A 157 -11.13 13.06 4.98
CA ALA A 157 -10.00 13.53 5.79
C ALA A 157 -10.04 15.05 5.97
N TRP A 158 -10.49 15.78 4.96
CA TRP A 158 -10.78 17.21 5.03
C TRP A 158 -11.79 17.62 3.93
N ASN A 159 -12.42 18.75 4.14
CA ASN A 159 -13.35 19.35 3.17
C ASN A 159 -13.14 20.87 3.17
N GLU A 160 -12.58 21.40 2.09
CA GLU A 160 -12.28 22.80 1.91
C GLU A 160 -13.04 23.35 0.69
N PRO A 161 -13.82 24.43 0.84
CA PRO A 161 -14.67 24.94 -0.25
C PRO A 161 -13.92 25.22 -1.55
N ALA A 162 -12.67 25.67 -1.47
CA ALA A 162 -11.84 25.99 -2.64
C ALA A 162 -11.04 24.80 -3.19
N MET A 163 -10.80 23.75 -2.37
CA MET A 163 -9.95 22.61 -2.74
C MET A 163 -10.72 21.29 -2.87
N GLY A 164 -12.03 21.29 -2.58
CA GLY A 164 -12.85 20.08 -2.55
C GLY A 164 -12.67 19.26 -1.28
N SER A 165 -12.79 17.94 -1.38
CA SER A 165 -12.63 17.02 -0.26
C SER A 165 -11.55 15.99 -0.51
N MET A 166 -10.85 15.59 0.55
CA MET A 166 -9.99 14.41 0.56
C MET A 166 -10.78 13.22 1.12
N ILE A 167 -10.82 12.15 0.36
CA ILE A 167 -11.42 10.88 0.79
C ILE A 167 -10.28 9.90 1.03
N GLU A 168 -10.26 9.27 2.20
CA GLU A 168 -9.32 8.21 2.54
C GLU A 168 -10.04 6.87 2.64
N PHE A 169 -9.50 5.88 1.93
CA PHE A 169 -9.84 4.46 2.05
C PHE A 169 -8.76 3.83 2.92
N ARG A 170 -9.11 3.42 4.12
CA ARG A 170 -8.21 2.71 5.04
C ARG A 170 -8.58 1.24 5.07
N ILE A 171 -7.61 0.38 4.75
CA ILE A 171 -7.82 -1.06 4.61
C ILE A 171 -6.73 -1.79 5.39
N SER A 172 -7.13 -2.62 6.38
CA SER A 172 -6.24 -3.47 7.17
C SER A 172 -6.55 -4.94 6.91
N GLY A 173 -5.53 -5.79 6.92
CA GLY A 173 -5.71 -7.23 6.72
C GLY A 173 -4.43 -8.02 6.96
N SER A 174 -4.54 -9.35 6.95
CA SER A 174 -3.42 -10.28 7.18
C SER A 174 -2.32 -10.19 6.11
N GLY A 175 -2.69 -9.76 4.91
CA GLY A 175 -1.79 -9.57 3.77
C GLY A 175 -2.56 -9.16 2.53
N PHE A 176 -1.85 -8.70 1.52
CA PHE A 176 -2.46 -8.23 0.28
C PHE A 176 -1.72 -8.78 -0.93
N LEU A 177 -2.47 -9.12 -1.97
CA LEU A 177 -1.95 -9.55 -3.27
C LEU A 177 -1.59 -8.33 -4.12
N ARG A 178 -0.80 -8.56 -5.15
CA ARG A 178 -0.45 -7.53 -6.12
C ARG A 178 -1.72 -6.93 -6.74
N TYR A 179 -1.81 -5.59 -6.74
CA TYR A 179 -2.94 -4.79 -7.21
C TYR A 179 -4.24 -4.90 -6.40
N MET A 180 -4.32 -5.76 -5.38
CA MET A 180 -5.55 -6.04 -4.65
C MET A 180 -6.22 -4.77 -4.11
N VAL A 181 -5.56 -3.99 -3.28
CA VAL A 181 -6.10 -2.75 -2.71
C VAL A 181 -6.53 -1.77 -3.80
N ARG A 182 -5.71 -1.59 -4.83
CA ARG A 182 -6.00 -0.68 -5.94
C ARG A 182 -7.20 -1.12 -6.78
N SER A 183 -7.39 -2.43 -6.98
CA SER A 183 -8.55 -2.97 -7.69
C SER A 183 -9.82 -2.83 -6.87
N ILE A 184 -9.77 -3.05 -5.56
CA ILE A 184 -10.89 -2.82 -4.64
C ILE A 184 -11.30 -1.35 -4.67
N VAL A 185 -10.34 -0.43 -4.47
CA VAL A 185 -10.62 1.02 -4.49
C VAL A 185 -11.19 1.46 -5.83
N GLY A 186 -10.61 1.00 -6.94
CA GLY A 186 -11.12 1.33 -8.27
C GLY A 186 -12.57 0.89 -8.49
N THR A 187 -12.93 -0.29 -7.96
CA THR A 187 -14.31 -0.80 -8.00
C THR A 187 -15.24 0.05 -7.15
N LEU A 188 -14.82 0.43 -5.93
CA LEU A 188 -15.61 1.30 -5.06
C LEU A 188 -15.79 2.72 -5.63
N LEU A 189 -14.82 3.23 -6.37
CA LEU A 189 -14.98 4.50 -7.08
C LEU A 189 -16.05 4.39 -8.18
N GLU A 190 -16.16 3.25 -8.88
CA GLU A 190 -17.23 3.00 -9.84
C GLU A 190 -18.60 2.93 -9.14
N VAL A 191 -18.67 2.33 -7.92
CA VAL A 191 -19.89 2.38 -7.09
C VAL A 191 -20.25 3.81 -6.68
N GLY A 192 -19.26 4.58 -6.20
CA GLY A 192 -19.46 5.97 -5.80
C GLY A 192 -19.98 6.87 -6.92
N ARG A 193 -19.63 6.56 -8.16
CA ARG A 193 -20.15 7.24 -9.36
C ARG A 193 -21.49 6.69 -9.87
N GLY A 194 -22.03 5.63 -9.26
CA GLY A 194 -23.23 4.95 -9.72
C GLY A 194 -23.07 4.11 -11.00
N GLU A 195 -21.84 3.76 -11.35
CA GLU A 195 -21.52 2.94 -12.54
C GLU A 195 -21.56 1.43 -12.24
N LYS A 196 -21.55 1.04 -10.96
CA LYS A 196 -21.55 -0.34 -10.48
C LYS A 196 -22.39 -0.46 -9.21
N ASP A 197 -22.97 -1.63 -8.98
CA ASP A 197 -23.73 -1.96 -7.79
C ASP A 197 -23.04 -3.00 -6.89
N SER A 198 -23.59 -3.21 -5.70
CA SER A 198 -23.08 -4.14 -4.71
C SER A 198 -23.22 -5.61 -5.17
N ASP A 199 -24.24 -5.94 -5.95
CA ASP A 199 -24.47 -7.31 -6.44
C ASP A 199 -23.38 -7.74 -7.42
N THR A 200 -22.92 -6.80 -8.25
CA THR A 200 -21.77 -7.04 -9.14
C THR A 200 -20.49 -7.32 -8.35
N ILE A 201 -20.26 -6.63 -7.23
CA ILE A 201 -19.10 -6.87 -6.36
C ILE A 201 -19.19 -8.28 -5.75
N GLN A 202 -20.35 -8.64 -5.19
CA GLN A 202 -20.56 -9.95 -4.60
C GLN A 202 -20.34 -11.07 -5.64
N THR A 203 -20.87 -10.90 -6.83
CA THR A 203 -20.66 -11.83 -7.95
C THR A 203 -19.18 -11.95 -8.31
N ALA A 204 -18.44 -10.83 -8.34
CA ALA A 204 -17.00 -10.82 -8.63
C ALA A 204 -16.20 -11.60 -7.57
N ILE A 205 -16.53 -11.45 -6.29
CA ILE A 205 -15.87 -12.17 -5.18
C ILE A 205 -16.14 -13.67 -5.31
N ILE A 206 -17.38 -14.07 -5.56
CA ILE A 206 -17.78 -15.51 -5.63
C ILE A 206 -17.23 -16.19 -6.88
N SER A 207 -17.30 -15.53 -8.03
CA SER A 207 -16.90 -16.14 -9.32
C SER A 207 -15.40 -16.07 -9.60
N GLY A 208 -14.68 -15.17 -8.94
CA GLY A 208 -13.29 -14.87 -9.27
C GLY A 208 -13.11 -14.14 -10.61
N ASP A 209 -14.20 -13.69 -11.25
CA ASP A 209 -14.14 -13.04 -12.56
C ASP A 209 -13.64 -11.61 -12.46
N ARG A 210 -12.42 -11.36 -12.99
CA ARG A 210 -11.78 -10.06 -13.03
C ARG A 210 -12.57 -9.02 -13.84
N SER A 211 -13.36 -9.43 -14.83
CA SER A 211 -14.12 -8.52 -15.69
C SER A 211 -15.23 -7.78 -14.92
N LEU A 212 -15.71 -8.36 -13.83
CA LEU A 212 -16.71 -7.78 -12.94
C LEU A 212 -16.10 -6.76 -11.95
N ALA A 213 -14.82 -6.86 -11.66
CA ALA A 213 -14.14 -5.84 -10.86
C ALA A 213 -13.86 -4.57 -11.68
N GLY A 214 -13.78 -3.44 -10.99
CA GLY A 214 -13.49 -2.16 -11.62
C GLY A 214 -12.05 -2.01 -12.10
N LYS A 215 -11.76 -0.88 -12.74
CA LYS A 215 -10.41 -0.53 -13.18
C LYS A 215 -9.48 -0.40 -11.97
N THR A 216 -8.26 -0.94 -12.09
CA THR A 216 -7.24 -0.77 -11.05
C THR A 216 -6.90 0.71 -10.85
N ALA A 217 -7.11 1.23 -9.66
CA ALA A 217 -6.83 2.62 -9.33
C ALA A 217 -5.33 2.94 -9.46
N PRO A 218 -4.94 4.16 -9.87
CA PRO A 218 -3.56 4.58 -10.05
C PRO A 218 -2.69 4.40 -8.78
N ALA A 219 -1.40 4.14 -8.97
CA ALA A 219 -0.50 3.80 -7.87
C ALA A 219 -0.24 4.96 -6.89
N GLN A 220 -0.18 6.21 -7.39
CA GLN A 220 0.17 7.38 -6.59
C GLN A 220 -0.79 7.70 -5.44
N GLY A 221 -2.02 7.19 -5.47
CA GLY A 221 -2.95 7.35 -4.36
C GLY A 221 -2.70 6.38 -3.20
N LEU A 222 -1.95 5.31 -3.43
CA LEU A 222 -1.76 4.23 -2.46
C LEU A 222 -0.51 4.45 -1.61
N THR A 223 -0.66 4.25 -0.30
CA THR A 223 0.42 4.29 0.69
C THR A 223 0.35 3.06 1.60
N LEU A 224 1.44 2.31 1.72
CA LEU A 224 1.60 1.34 2.81
C LEU A 224 1.81 2.14 4.10
N TYR A 225 0.76 2.22 4.92
CA TYR A 225 0.74 3.06 6.11
C TYR A 225 1.45 2.41 7.29
N ARG A 226 1.22 1.09 7.50
CA ARG A 226 1.75 0.36 8.67
C ARG A 226 1.91 -1.13 8.37
N VAL A 227 2.93 -1.74 8.99
CA VAL A 227 3.11 -3.18 9.12
C VAL A 227 3.09 -3.53 10.60
N GLU A 228 2.39 -4.60 10.98
CA GLU A 228 2.25 -5.08 12.36
C GLU A 228 3.01 -6.39 12.56
N TYR A 229 3.71 -6.49 13.71
CA TYR A 229 4.53 -7.63 14.10
C TYR A 229 4.09 -8.22 15.44
#